data_e6c7a63f1df208388ca065c37c72f18d
#
_entry.id   e6c7a63f1df208388ca065c37c72f18d
#
_cell.length_a   1.000
_cell.length_b   1.000
_cell.length_c   1.000
_cell.angle_alpha   90.00
_cell.angle_beta   90.00
_cell.angle_gamma   90.00
#
_symmetry.space_group_name_H-M   'P 1'
#
loop_
_entity.id
_entity.type
_entity.pdbx_description
1 polymer ?
#
loop_
_entity_poly.entity_id
_entity_poly.type
_entity_poly.pdbx_seq_one_letter_code
_entity_poly.pdbx_strand_id
1 'polypeptide(L)'
;MNEYQGSNRIIGFDTFDGHPEPGKDEVDIWGNNMQKQFKKEKVGKWAYANYEYVESNLKNVYEKVQLYKGLVDESIDENKVSNIAILRLDMDWYKPTKIVLQKFYDKIQKGGLLIIDDYGHHSGARQAVDEFIGENNLNLNFRHVNYSCIVANII
;
A
#
# COMPACT_ATOMS: atom_id res chain seq x y z
N MET A 1 -8.21 -25.57 17.98
CA MET A 1 -7.61 -24.47 17.20
C MET A 1 -6.92 -25.12 16.01
N ASN A 2 -7.41 -24.91 14.79
CA ASN A 2 -6.73 -25.41 13.60
C ASN A 2 -5.51 -24.52 13.39
N GLU A 3 -4.33 -25.06 13.60
CA GLU A 3 -3.08 -24.42 13.19
C GLU A 3 -3.11 -24.28 11.67
N TYR A 4 -3.15 -23.06 11.20
CA TYR A 4 -3.06 -22.73 9.78
C TYR A 4 -1.61 -23.00 9.34
N GLN A 5 -1.33 -24.24 8.95
CA GLN A 5 -0.02 -24.65 8.40
C GLN A 5 0.10 -24.19 6.94
N GLY A 6 -0.16 -22.92 6.67
CA GLY A 6 0.03 -22.34 5.36
C GLY A 6 1.48 -22.02 5.06
N SER A 7 1.92 -22.26 3.84
CA SER A 7 3.23 -21.80 3.31
C SER A 7 3.28 -20.28 3.09
N ASN A 8 2.31 -19.55 3.59
CA ASN A 8 2.14 -18.12 3.37
C ASN A 8 3.31 -17.34 3.99
N ARG A 9 3.71 -16.27 3.33
CA ARG A 9 4.74 -15.35 3.79
C ARG A 9 4.18 -13.92 3.79
N ILE A 10 4.73 -13.08 4.65
CA ILE A 10 4.48 -11.65 4.65
C ILE A 10 5.60 -10.99 3.86
N ILE A 11 5.24 -10.20 2.86
CA ILE A 11 6.20 -9.39 2.11
C ILE A 11 5.80 -7.93 2.32
N GLY A 12 6.72 -7.13 2.84
CA GLY A 12 6.55 -5.69 3.03
C GLY A 12 7.52 -4.90 2.17
N PHE A 13 7.02 -3.84 1.55
CA PHE A 13 7.82 -2.83 0.85
C PHE A 13 7.57 -1.50 1.54
N ASP A 14 8.62 -0.86 2.01
CA ASP A 14 8.53 0.44 2.67
C ASP A 14 9.85 1.20 2.52
N THR A 15 9.80 2.51 2.57
CA THR A 15 11.00 3.34 2.54
C THR A 15 11.86 3.14 3.80
N PHE A 16 11.22 2.85 4.94
CA PHE A 16 11.83 2.87 6.28
C PHE A 16 12.61 4.17 6.56
N ASP A 17 12.23 5.22 5.86
CA ASP A 17 12.84 6.56 5.94
C ASP A 17 11.78 7.67 5.97
N GLY A 18 10.53 7.28 6.15
CA GLY A 18 9.36 8.14 6.13
C GLY A 18 8.76 8.33 4.74
N HIS A 19 7.72 9.16 4.63
CA HIS A 19 7.04 9.41 3.37
C HIS A 19 7.96 10.09 2.35
N PRO A 20 7.92 9.67 1.07
CA PRO A 20 8.49 10.45 -0.02
C PRO A 20 7.69 11.74 -0.26
N GLU A 21 8.27 12.69 -1.00
CA GLU A 21 7.57 13.93 -1.33
C GLU A 21 6.32 13.65 -2.18
N PRO A 22 5.13 14.16 -1.76
CA PRO A 22 3.89 14.00 -2.52
C PRO A 22 3.90 14.79 -3.83
N GLY A 23 2.99 14.45 -4.74
CA GLY A 23 2.73 15.20 -5.95
C GLY A 23 2.25 16.63 -5.65
N LYS A 24 2.43 17.54 -6.62
CA LYS A 24 2.14 18.99 -6.42
C LYS A 24 0.69 19.27 -6.11
N ASP A 25 -0.22 18.50 -6.70
CA ASP A 25 -1.67 18.73 -6.66
C ASP A 25 -2.40 17.79 -5.70
N GLU A 26 -1.66 16.94 -4.98
CA GLU A 26 -2.26 16.03 -4.02
C GLU A 26 -2.75 16.78 -2.77
N VAL A 27 -3.98 16.46 -2.38
CA VAL A 27 -4.65 17.06 -1.22
C VAL A 27 -5.21 15.97 -0.31
N ASP A 28 -5.35 16.32 0.98
CA ASP A 28 -6.10 15.50 1.94
C ASP A 28 -7.63 15.75 1.82
N ILE A 29 -8.39 15.03 2.61
CA ILE A 29 -9.87 15.14 2.65
C ILE A 29 -10.37 16.56 3.03
N TRP A 30 -9.54 17.36 3.68
CA TRP A 30 -9.87 18.75 4.06
C TRP A 30 -9.39 19.78 3.05
N GLY A 31 -8.80 19.34 1.93
CA GLY A 31 -8.27 20.22 0.88
C GLY A 31 -6.90 20.83 1.18
N ASN A 32 -6.19 20.33 2.19
CA ASN A 32 -4.83 20.78 2.45
C ASN A 32 -3.87 20.21 1.41
N ASN A 33 -3.04 21.07 0.81
CA ASN A 33 -2.04 20.61 -0.15
C ASN A 33 -0.90 19.89 0.57
N MET A 34 -0.71 18.62 0.24
CA MET A 34 0.21 17.72 0.93
C MET A 34 1.67 18.08 0.70
N GLN A 35 2.02 18.56 -0.50
CA GLN A 35 3.39 19.00 -0.77
C GLN A 35 3.78 20.24 0.06
N LYS A 36 2.84 21.18 0.24
CA LYS A 36 3.08 22.35 1.11
C LYS A 36 3.23 21.93 2.57
N GLN A 37 2.44 20.97 3.02
CA GLN A 37 2.53 20.45 4.37
C GLN A 37 3.85 19.72 4.58
N PHE A 38 4.24 18.84 3.67
CA PHE A 38 5.51 18.12 3.68
C PHE A 38 6.72 19.06 3.78
N LYS A 39 6.74 20.13 2.97
CA LYS A 39 7.81 21.14 3.01
C LYS A 39 7.84 21.97 4.28
N LYS A 40 6.66 22.25 4.87
CA LYS A 40 6.54 23.06 6.10
C LYS A 40 7.04 22.31 7.32
N GLU A 41 6.77 21.04 7.41
CA GLU A 41 7.11 20.23 8.58
C GLU A 41 8.61 19.95 8.71
N LYS A 42 9.44 20.29 7.71
CA LYS A 42 10.89 20.01 7.67
C LYS A 42 11.25 18.58 8.09
N VAL A 43 10.33 17.67 7.97
CA VAL A 43 10.37 16.38 8.61
C VAL A 43 10.64 15.34 7.53
N GLY A 44 11.89 15.15 7.20
CA GLY A 44 12.29 13.97 6.44
C GLY A 44 12.03 12.65 7.18
N LYS A 45 11.00 12.63 8.07
CA LYS A 45 10.67 11.46 8.88
C LYS A 45 9.19 11.38 9.25
N TRP A 46 8.31 12.01 8.49
CA TRP A 46 6.88 11.78 8.67
C TRP A 46 6.59 10.29 8.42
N ALA A 47 5.94 9.65 9.40
CA ALA A 47 5.72 8.20 9.44
C ALA A 47 7.02 7.35 9.35
N TYR A 48 8.14 7.86 9.89
CA TYR A 48 9.38 7.10 9.96
C TYR A 48 9.24 5.87 10.85
N ALA A 49 9.72 4.73 10.36
CA ALA A 49 9.89 3.52 11.15
C ALA A 49 11.27 2.92 10.88
N ASN A 50 12.00 2.59 11.95
CA ASN A 50 13.32 1.95 11.82
C ASN A 50 13.16 0.52 11.29
N TYR A 51 13.93 0.17 10.26
CA TYR A 51 13.86 -1.14 9.59
C TYR A 51 14.07 -2.30 10.56
N GLU A 52 15.14 -2.25 11.35
CA GLU A 52 15.52 -3.33 12.28
C GLU A 52 14.46 -3.53 13.38
N TYR A 53 13.88 -2.43 13.85
CA TYR A 53 12.80 -2.48 14.83
C TYR A 53 11.54 -3.14 14.26
N VAL A 54 11.13 -2.76 13.04
CA VAL A 54 9.96 -3.34 12.37
C VAL A 54 10.18 -4.82 12.05
N GLU A 55 11.36 -5.16 11.50
CA GLU A 55 11.72 -6.53 11.17
C GLU A 55 11.70 -7.43 12.40
N SER A 56 12.32 -6.98 13.50
CA SER A 56 12.33 -7.73 14.77
C SER A 56 10.93 -7.95 15.32
N ASN A 57 10.09 -6.92 15.35
CA ASN A 57 8.72 -7.05 15.84
C ASN A 57 7.88 -8.02 15.00
N LEU A 58 7.99 -7.94 13.68
CA LEU A 58 7.25 -8.85 12.80
C LEU A 58 7.74 -10.30 12.93
N LYS A 59 9.05 -10.53 12.99
CA LYS A 59 9.62 -11.87 13.17
C LYS A 59 9.27 -12.51 14.52
N ASN A 60 9.05 -11.70 15.55
CA ASN A 60 8.56 -12.19 16.84
C ASN A 60 7.13 -12.74 16.79
N VAL A 61 6.32 -12.27 15.81
CA VAL A 61 4.94 -12.72 15.62
C VAL A 61 4.84 -13.78 14.54
N TYR A 62 5.64 -13.65 13.47
CA TYR A 62 5.60 -14.55 12.33
C TYR A 62 6.98 -14.64 11.66
N GLU A 63 7.55 -15.84 11.60
CA GLU A 63 8.93 -16.07 11.12
C GLU A 63 9.13 -15.90 9.60
N LYS A 64 8.06 -16.06 8.79
CA LYS A 64 8.16 -15.97 7.33
C LYS A 64 7.88 -14.53 6.83
N VAL A 65 8.69 -13.59 7.30
CA VAL A 65 8.62 -12.17 6.91
C VAL A 65 9.80 -11.80 6.03
N GLN A 66 9.52 -11.09 4.94
CA GLN A 66 10.53 -10.48 4.07
C GLN A 66 10.20 -8.99 3.90
N LEU A 67 11.13 -8.13 4.25
CA LEU A 67 11.02 -6.69 4.10
C LEU A 67 12.00 -6.19 3.04
N TYR A 68 11.53 -5.29 2.20
CA TYR A 68 12.33 -4.64 1.17
C TYR A 68 12.30 -3.13 1.41
N LYS A 69 13.51 -2.58 1.67
CA LYS A 69 13.68 -1.14 1.90
C LYS A 69 13.89 -0.40 0.60
N GLY A 70 13.20 0.73 0.45
CA GLY A 70 13.36 1.67 -0.65
C GLY A 70 12.05 2.21 -1.18
N LEU A 71 12.13 3.14 -2.11
CA LEU A 71 10.95 3.61 -2.85
C LEU A 71 10.34 2.43 -3.62
N VAL A 72 9.02 2.37 -3.67
CA VAL A 72 8.32 1.23 -4.27
C VAL A 72 8.63 1.04 -5.76
N ASP A 73 8.87 2.11 -6.50
CA ASP A 73 9.26 2.07 -7.91
C ASP A 73 10.65 1.47 -8.13
N GLU A 74 11.51 1.48 -7.13
CA GLU A 74 12.87 0.95 -7.17
C GLU A 74 12.97 -0.43 -6.49
N SER A 75 12.22 -0.65 -5.40
CA SER A 75 12.34 -1.84 -4.56
C SER A 75 11.45 -3.00 -4.99
N ILE A 76 10.34 -2.74 -5.71
CA ILE A 76 9.43 -3.77 -6.19
C ILE A 76 10.08 -4.61 -7.29
N ASP A 77 10.23 -5.90 -6.98
CA ASP A 77 10.51 -6.95 -7.95
C ASP A 77 9.29 -7.88 -8.04
N GLU A 78 8.53 -7.72 -9.11
CA GLU A 78 7.30 -8.50 -9.32
C GLU A 78 7.55 -10.01 -9.50
N ASN A 79 8.79 -10.42 -9.83
CA ASN A 79 9.16 -11.83 -9.95
C ASN A 79 9.28 -12.53 -8.59
N LYS A 80 9.44 -11.75 -7.51
CA LYS A 80 9.52 -12.29 -6.15
C LYS A 80 8.15 -12.61 -5.55
N VAL A 81 7.08 -12.15 -6.19
CA VAL A 81 5.69 -12.32 -5.69
C VAL A 81 4.86 -12.97 -6.77
N SER A 82 4.31 -14.16 -6.49
CA SER A 82 3.52 -14.91 -7.47
C SER A 82 2.02 -14.95 -7.16
N ASN A 83 1.64 -15.31 -5.96
CA ASN A 83 0.25 -15.47 -5.55
C ASN A 83 -0.01 -14.62 -4.32
N ILE A 84 -0.91 -13.67 -4.43
CA ILE A 84 -1.25 -12.75 -3.35
C ILE A 84 -2.62 -13.12 -2.80
N ALA A 85 -2.69 -13.50 -1.52
CA ALA A 85 -3.94 -13.68 -0.83
C ALA A 85 -4.53 -12.35 -0.34
N ILE A 86 -3.67 -11.42 0.08
CA ILE A 86 -4.05 -10.08 0.53
C ILE A 86 -3.03 -9.09 -0.01
N LEU A 87 -3.48 -8.12 -0.78
CA LEU A 87 -2.71 -6.95 -1.19
C LEU A 87 -3.23 -5.73 -0.41
N ARG A 88 -2.39 -5.18 0.48
CA ARG A 88 -2.70 -3.94 1.20
C ARG A 88 -1.81 -2.81 0.69
N LEU A 89 -2.43 -1.73 0.27
CA LEU A 89 -1.79 -0.48 -0.12
C LEU A 89 -2.02 0.55 0.99
N ASP A 90 -0.92 1.13 1.46
CA ASP A 90 -0.84 2.12 2.54
C ASP A 90 0.28 3.10 2.15
N MET A 91 -0.02 3.92 1.14
CA MET A 91 1.02 4.65 0.39
C MET A 91 0.71 6.12 0.18
N ASP A 92 -0.48 6.58 0.55
CA ASP A 92 -0.99 7.94 0.50
C ASP A 92 -1.02 8.56 -0.92
N TRP A 93 0.06 8.39 -1.70
CA TRP A 93 0.30 9.15 -2.92
C TRP A 93 -0.13 8.40 -4.20
N TYR A 94 -0.41 9.17 -5.24
CA TYR A 94 -0.82 8.67 -6.56
C TYR A 94 0.19 7.71 -7.18
N LYS A 95 1.46 8.17 -7.32
CA LYS A 95 2.48 7.40 -8.05
C LYS A 95 2.73 6.02 -7.46
N PRO A 96 3.06 5.86 -6.16
CA PRO A 96 3.31 4.54 -5.59
C PRO A 96 2.07 3.65 -5.62
N THR A 97 0.88 4.17 -5.35
CA THR A 97 -0.38 3.40 -5.42
C THR A 97 -0.62 2.86 -6.84
N LYS A 98 -0.45 3.70 -7.87
CA LYS A 98 -0.64 3.30 -9.28
C LYS A 98 0.34 2.20 -9.68
N ILE A 99 1.63 2.35 -9.32
CA ILE A 99 2.68 1.37 -9.63
C ILE A 99 2.37 0.01 -9.02
N VAL A 100 1.97 -0.03 -7.74
CA VAL A 100 1.68 -1.29 -7.07
C VAL A 100 0.46 -1.98 -7.65
N LEU A 101 -0.60 -1.24 -7.97
CA LEU A 101 -1.77 -1.80 -8.66
C LEU A 101 -1.38 -2.40 -10.00
N GLN A 102 -0.62 -1.69 -10.82
CA GLN A 102 -0.17 -2.17 -12.14
C GLN A 102 0.68 -3.43 -12.08
N LYS A 103 1.51 -3.58 -11.04
CA LYS A 103 2.43 -4.71 -10.90
C LYS A 103 1.83 -5.92 -10.20
N PHE A 104 0.90 -5.71 -9.27
CA PHE A 104 0.47 -6.76 -8.36
C PHE A 104 -1.00 -7.11 -8.41
N TYR A 105 -1.86 -6.30 -9.02
CA TYR A 105 -3.29 -6.60 -9.06
C TYR A 105 -3.58 -7.97 -9.66
N ASP A 106 -3.02 -8.28 -10.83
CA ASP A 106 -3.22 -9.55 -11.52
C ASP A 106 -2.64 -10.77 -10.79
N LYS A 107 -1.83 -10.53 -9.75
CA LYS A 107 -1.28 -11.58 -8.89
C LYS A 107 -2.15 -11.89 -7.69
N ILE A 108 -3.21 -11.10 -7.45
CA ILE A 108 -4.17 -11.40 -6.39
C ILE A 108 -4.98 -12.62 -6.84
N GLN A 109 -4.90 -13.67 -6.03
CA GLN A 109 -5.63 -14.90 -6.33
C GLN A 109 -7.15 -14.69 -6.23
N LYS A 110 -7.90 -15.49 -6.95
CA LYS A 110 -9.36 -15.54 -6.81
C LYS A 110 -9.75 -15.79 -5.34
N GLY A 111 -10.68 -14.99 -4.82
CA GLY A 111 -11.05 -14.97 -3.40
C GLY A 111 -10.10 -14.16 -2.51
N GLY A 112 -9.02 -13.62 -3.06
CA GLY A 112 -8.11 -12.73 -2.34
C GLY A 112 -8.71 -11.36 -2.06
N LEU A 113 -8.01 -10.57 -1.25
CA LEU A 113 -8.43 -9.24 -0.82
C LEU A 113 -7.51 -8.16 -1.40
N LEU A 114 -8.13 -7.09 -1.91
CA LEU A 114 -7.47 -5.82 -2.17
C LEU A 114 -7.92 -4.81 -1.11
N ILE A 115 -6.97 -4.25 -0.36
CA ILE A 115 -7.20 -3.27 0.70
C ILE A 115 -6.48 -1.99 0.32
N ILE A 116 -7.21 -0.86 0.29
CA ILE A 116 -6.67 0.47 0.04
C ILE A 116 -6.92 1.32 1.30
N ASP A 117 -5.85 1.66 2.01
CA ASP A 117 -5.97 2.31 3.32
C ASP A 117 -6.40 3.78 3.21
N ASP A 118 -5.85 4.48 2.23
CA ASP A 118 -5.91 5.94 2.13
C ASP A 118 -6.92 6.47 1.10
N TYR A 119 -7.74 5.61 0.53
CA TYR A 119 -8.69 5.96 -0.53
C TYR A 119 -9.62 7.12 -0.15
N GLY A 120 -10.11 7.15 1.08
CA GLY A 120 -11.00 8.18 1.57
C GLY A 120 -10.28 9.44 2.07
N HIS A 121 -8.97 9.38 2.31
CA HIS A 121 -8.22 10.46 2.95
C HIS A 121 -7.34 11.25 1.95
N HIS A 122 -6.59 10.56 1.09
CA HIS A 122 -5.66 11.18 0.16
C HIS A 122 -6.16 11.13 -1.28
N SER A 123 -6.21 12.31 -1.94
CA SER A 123 -6.67 12.42 -3.34
C SER A 123 -5.82 11.60 -4.29
N GLY A 124 -4.51 11.49 -4.04
CA GLY A 124 -3.58 10.74 -4.86
C GLY A 124 -3.90 9.25 -4.87
N ALA A 125 -4.08 8.65 -3.69
CA ALA A 125 -4.46 7.24 -3.58
C ALA A 125 -5.80 6.96 -4.27
N ARG A 126 -6.81 7.80 -4.05
CA ARG A 126 -8.12 7.68 -4.70
C ARG A 126 -8.01 7.73 -6.22
N GLN A 127 -7.36 8.77 -6.75
CA GLN A 127 -7.19 8.95 -8.19
C GLN A 127 -6.51 7.74 -8.83
N ALA A 128 -5.43 7.23 -8.22
CA ALA A 128 -4.71 6.07 -8.74
C ALA A 128 -5.59 4.83 -8.84
N VAL A 129 -6.43 4.59 -7.82
CA VAL A 129 -7.37 3.47 -7.78
C VAL A 129 -8.47 3.62 -8.82
N ASP A 130 -9.13 4.78 -8.88
CA ASP A 130 -10.23 5.04 -9.79
C ASP A 130 -9.79 4.94 -11.27
N GLU A 131 -8.63 5.51 -11.60
CA GLU A 131 -8.03 5.40 -12.93
C GLU A 131 -7.66 3.95 -13.27
N PHE A 132 -7.04 3.22 -12.33
CA PHE A 132 -6.66 1.83 -12.57
C PHE A 132 -7.89 0.95 -12.86
N ILE A 133 -8.98 1.13 -12.10
CA ILE A 133 -10.24 0.42 -12.30
C ILE A 133 -10.83 0.75 -13.68
N GLY A 134 -10.86 2.04 -14.04
CA GLY A 134 -11.40 2.49 -15.33
C GLY A 134 -10.60 1.98 -16.52
N GLU A 135 -9.26 2.09 -16.46
CA GLU A 135 -8.35 1.65 -17.52
C GLU A 135 -8.44 0.15 -17.81
N ASN A 136 -8.69 -0.65 -16.76
CA ASN A 136 -8.76 -2.12 -16.87
C ASN A 136 -10.21 -2.65 -16.93
N ASN A 137 -11.22 -1.76 -17.00
CA ASN A 137 -12.64 -2.12 -17.01
C ASN A 137 -13.03 -3.09 -15.87
N LEU A 138 -12.49 -2.88 -14.67
CA LEU A 138 -12.72 -3.74 -13.54
C LEU A 138 -14.05 -3.42 -12.87
N ASN A 139 -14.77 -4.47 -12.45
CA ASN A 139 -15.99 -4.35 -11.65
C ASN A 139 -15.73 -4.85 -10.24
N LEU A 140 -15.18 -3.99 -9.38
CA LEU A 140 -14.86 -4.28 -7.99
C LEU A 140 -15.94 -3.75 -7.06
N ASN A 141 -16.45 -4.61 -6.19
CA ASN A 141 -17.40 -4.22 -5.17
C ASN A 141 -16.66 -3.85 -3.88
N PHE A 142 -16.31 -2.56 -3.75
CA PHE A 142 -15.67 -2.05 -2.55
C PHE A 142 -16.67 -1.84 -1.41
N ARG A 143 -16.29 -2.26 -0.21
CA ARG A 143 -16.92 -1.89 1.04
C ARG A 143 -16.00 -1.01 1.86
N HIS A 144 -16.56 0.00 2.54
CA HIS A 144 -15.81 0.82 3.48
C HIS A 144 -15.55 0.08 4.78
N VAL A 145 -14.31 0.09 5.25
CA VAL A 145 -13.92 -0.37 6.59
C VAL A 145 -14.06 0.78 7.59
N ASN A 146 -13.62 1.96 7.16
CA ASN A 146 -13.79 3.23 7.87
C ASN A 146 -13.88 4.37 6.84
N TYR A 147 -13.71 5.63 7.24
CA TYR A 147 -13.80 6.79 6.34
C TYR A 147 -12.69 6.83 5.27
N SER A 148 -11.54 6.24 5.56
CA SER A 148 -10.35 6.24 4.70
C SER A 148 -10.21 4.93 3.93
N CYS A 149 -10.35 3.80 4.61
CA CYS A 149 -10.01 2.48 4.12
C CYS A 149 -11.19 1.79 3.40
N ILE A 150 -10.89 1.26 2.21
CA ILE A 150 -11.82 0.40 1.44
C ILE A 150 -11.21 -0.97 1.18
N VAL A 151 -12.07 -1.97 0.99
CA VAL A 151 -11.66 -3.34 0.68
C VAL A 151 -12.58 -3.99 -0.34
N ALA A 152 -12.02 -4.75 -1.26
CA ALA A 152 -12.75 -5.58 -2.22
C ALA A 152 -12.25 -7.02 -2.20
N ASN A 153 -13.17 -7.96 -2.46
CA ASN A 153 -12.82 -9.34 -2.77
C ASN A 153 -12.61 -9.47 -4.28
N ILE A 154 -11.55 -10.16 -4.67
CA ILE A 154 -11.28 -10.48 -6.08
C ILE A 154 -12.02 -11.77 -6.46
N ILE A 155 -12.87 -11.69 -7.48
CA ILE A 155 -13.78 -12.77 -7.89
C ILE A 155 -13.18 -13.58 -9.04
#